data_5388f11f7cd7c24f880e7bd70ce712e1
#
_entry.id   5388f11f7cd7c24f880e7bd70ce712e1
#
_cell.length_a   1.000
_cell.length_b   1.000
_cell.length_c   1.000
_cell.angle_alpha   90.00
_cell.angle_beta   90.00
_cell.angle_gamma   90.00
#
_symmetry.space_group_name_H-M   'P 1'
#
loop_
_entity.id
_entity.type
_entity.pdbx_description
1 polymer ?
#
loop_
_entity_poly.entity_id
_entity_poly.type
_entity_poly.pdbx_seq_one_letter_code
_entity_poly.pdbx_strand_id
1 'polypeptide(L)'
;IFFSALGLLVISPVLLPVMFLVWSEDKHSPFYMAPRVGRGGRPFKMVKMRSMLINADKSGVSSTASTDKRITPVGHFIRRYKIDELTQLWNVLKGNMTLVGPRPQVQAGVDAYTSLERDLLFVKPGITDFASIVFSDEGRILEDQADPDIAYNQLIRPGKSILSLLYIENQSVCLDIKLCFLAVIAILSREKALAGVQKILQDIKAPDDVLWLAQRKQALVPRPPPGGVGQRPSPL
;
A
#
# COMPACT_ATOMS: atom_id res chain seq x y z
N ILE A 1 15.80 -10.45 5.55
CA ILE A 1 15.50 -11.91 5.63
C ILE A 1 15.28 -12.30 7.09
N PHE A 2 16.26 -12.10 7.99
CA PHE A 2 16.15 -12.51 9.40
C PHE A 2 14.89 -11.96 10.09
N PHE A 3 14.65 -10.65 10.03
CA PHE A 3 13.48 -10.02 10.65
C PHE A 3 12.16 -10.51 10.05
N SER A 4 12.12 -10.88 8.77
CA SER A 4 10.91 -11.41 8.14
C SER A 4 10.62 -12.84 8.57
N ALA A 5 11.66 -13.67 8.77
CA ALA A 5 11.51 -15.02 9.30
C ALA A 5 11.00 -14.97 10.75
N LEU A 6 11.65 -14.15 11.58
CA LEU A 6 11.22 -13.92 12.97
C LEU A 6 9.79 -13.34 13.02
N GLY A 7 9.49 -12.36 12.16
CA GLY A 7 8.16 -11.78 12.05
C GLY A 7 7.09 -12.84 11.74
N LEU A 8 7.31 -13.70 10.74
CA LEU A 8 6.39 -14.79 10.40
C LEU A 8 6.20 -15.76 11.57
N LEU A 9 7.27 -16.09 12.29
CA LEU A 9 7.18 -16.95 13.47
C LEU A 9 6.32 -16.30 14.57
N VAL A 10 6.57 -15.03 14.88
CA VAL A 10 5.86 -14.27 15.93
C VAL A 10 4.38 -14.09 15.60
N ILE A 11 4.04 -13.85 14.32
CA ILE A 11 2.64 -13.63 13.91
C ILE A 11 1.91 -14.94 13.56
N SER A 12 2.60 -16.08 13.49
CA SER A 12 1.98 -17.38 13.16
C SER A 12 0.80 -17.77 14.06
N PRO A 13 0.80 -17.51 15.39
CA PRO A 13 -0.36 -17.78 16.25
C PRO A 13 -1.62 -17.01 15.84
N VAL A 14 -1.48 -15.87 15.17
CA VAL A 14 -2.61 -15.09 14.62
C VAL A 14 -2.94 -15.54 13.20
N LEU A 15 -1.92 -15.76 12.36
CA LEU A 15 -2.14 -16.14 10.96
C LEU A 15 -2.82 -17.50 10.81
N LEU A 16 -2.41 -18.50 11.58
CA LEU A 16 -2.95 -19.87 11.44
C LEU A 16 -4.47 -19.95 11.72
N PRO A 17 -5.01 -19.39 12.83
CA PRO A 17 -6.46 -19.34 13.04
C PRO A 17 -7.20 -18.58 11.95
N VAL A 18 -6.67 -17.41 11.49
CA VAL A 18 -7.31 -16.62 10.43
C VAL A 18 -7.30 -17.37 9.10
N MET A 19 -6.21 -18.07 8.76
CA MET A 19 -6.15 -18.94 7.58
C MET A 19 -7.20 -20.05 7.64
N PHE A 20 -7.40 -20.67 8.81
CA PHE A 20 -8.43 -21.67 9.01
C PHE A 20 -9.83 -21.07 8.81
N LEU A 21 -10.11 -19.87 9.34
CA LEU A 21 -11.39 -19.18 9.15
C LEU A 21 -11.66 -18.90 7.67
N VAL A 22 -10.69 -18.36 6.92
CA VAL A 22 -10.82 -18.12 5.49
C VAL A 22 -11.08 -19.41 4.72
N TRP A 23 -10.35 -20.49 5.04
CA TRP A 23 -10.57 -21.79 4.43
C TRP A 23 -11.95 -22.36 4.77
N SER A 24 -12.44 -22.12 5.99
CA SER A 24 -13.73 -22.68 6.44
C SER A 24 -14.94 -22.08 5.73
N GLU A 25 -14.84 -20.84 5.19
CA GLU A 25 -15.92 -20.17 4.44
C GLU A 25 -16.31 -20.92 3.17
N ASP A 26 -15.34 -21.44 2.42
CA ASP A 26 -15.59 -22.04 1.09
C ASP A 26 -14.68 -23.22 0.73
N LYS A 27 -13.83 -23.69 1.66
CA LYS A 27 -12.88 -24.80 1.50
C LYS A 27 -11.80 -24.58 0.41
N HIS A 28 -11.57 -23.33 0.00
CA HIS A 28 -10.50 -23.00 -0.95
C HIS A 28 -9.28 -22.41 -0.24
N SER A 29 -8.19 -22.22 -1.01
CA SER A 29 -6.93 -21.70 -0.49
C SER A 29 -7.13 -20.37 0.29
N PRO A 30 -6.57 -20.24 1.51
CA PRO A 30 -6.59 -18.98 2.24
C PRO A 30 -5.68 -17.91 1.65
N PHE A 31 -4.91 -18.25 0.60
CA PHE A 31 -4.00 -17.32 -0.06
C PHE A 31 -4.50 -16.90 -1.44
N TYR A 32 -4.27 -15.64 -1.74
CA TYR A 32 -4.41 -15.05 -3.07
C TYR A 32 -3.02 -14.61 -3.56
N MET A 33 -2.66 -15.04 -4.77
CA MET A 33 -1.38 -14.73 -5.41
C MET A 33 -1.57 -13.61 -6.41
N ALA A 34 -1.41 -12.36 -5.96
CA ALA A 34 -1.60 -11.18 -6.79
C ALA A 34 -0.40 -10.94 -7.72
N PRO A 35 -0.57 -10.94 -9.05
CA PRO A 35 0.51 -10.55 -9.95
C PRO A 35 0.83 -9.07 -9.76
N ARG A 36 2.11 -8.74 -9.58
CA ARG A 36 2.62 -7.38 -9.36
C ARG A 36 3.94 -7.18 -10.07
N VAL A 37 4.27 -5.90 -10.30
CA VAL A 37 5.55 -5.48 -10.86
C VAL A 37 6.49 -5.10 -9.73
N GLY A 38 7.68 -5.67 -9.75
CA GLY A 38 8.76 -5.42 -8.80
C GLY A 38 9.89 -4.58 -9.38
N ARG A 39 11.04 -4.62 -8.71
CA ARG A 39 12.23 -3.87 -9.10
C ARG A 39 12.64 -4.17 -10.55
N GLY A 40 12.95 -3.11 -11.31
CA GLY A 40 13.36 -3.21 -12.72
C GLY A 40 12.25 -3.70 -13.65
N GLY A 41 10.97 -3.54 -13.27
CA GLY A 41 9.84 -3.97 -14.09
C GLY A 41 9.59 -5.48 -14.06
N ARG A 42 10.28 -6.25 -13.21
CA ARG A 42 10.16 -7.72 -13.18
C ARG A 42 8.87 -8.15 -12.49
N PRO A 43 8.04 -8.99 -13.11
CA PRO A 43 6.81 -9.47 -12.49
C PRO A 43 7.11 -10.47 -11.37
N PHE A 44 6.29 -10.43 -10.31
CA PHE A 44 6.31 -11.42 -9.22
C PHE A 44 4.90 -11.66 -8.69
N LYS A 45 4.72 -12.74 -7.93
CA LYS A 45 3.45 -13.06 -7.25
C LYS A 45 3.51 -12.57 -5.81
N MET A 46 2.76 -11.52 -5.52
CA MET A 46 2.59 -11.01 -4.17
C MET A 46 1.60 -11.88 -3.39
N VAL A 47 2.03 -12.44 -2.27
CA VAL A 47 1.20 -13.28 -1.42
C VAL A 47 0.33 -12.41 -0.53
N LYS A 48 -0.99 -12.60 -0.59
CA LYS A 48 -1.96 -11.98 0.32
C LYS A 48 -2.83 -13.06 0.97
N MET A 49 -3.30 -12.79 2.18
CA MET A 49 -4.42 -13.56 2.70
C MET A 49 -5.67 -13.19 1.92
N ARG A 50 -6.44 -14.19 1.50
CA ARG A 50 -7.65 -13.97 0.72
C ARG A 50 -8.73 -13.34 1.60
N SER A 51 -9.21 -12.18 1.17
CA SER A 51 -10.25 -11.40 1.84
C SER A 51 -11.49 -11.16 0.96
N MET A 52 -11.51 -11.76 -0.23
CA MET A 52 -12.58 -11.60 -1.22
C MET A 52 -13.04 -12.95 -1.75
N LEU A 53 -14.22 -12.96 -2.36
CA LEU A 53 -14.79 -14.10 -3.05
C LEU A 53 -13.84 -14.62 -4.14
N ILE A 54 -13.95 -15.90 -4.48
CA ILE A 54 -13.15 -16.50 -5.55
C ILE A 54 -13.46 -15.83 -6.88
N ASN A 55 -12.41 -15.60 -7.68
CA ASN A 55 -12.48 -14.90 -8.96
C ASN A 55 -12.95 -13.43 -8.87
N ALA A 56 -12.87 -12.79 -7.70
CA ALA A 56 -13.17 -11.37 -7.54
C ALA A 56 -12.32 -10.46 -8.46
N ASP A 57 -11.11 -10.88 -8.80
CA ASP A 57 -10.20 -10.21 -9.72
C ASP A 57 -10.65 -10.23 -11.18
N LYS A 58 -11.56 -11.13 -11.56
CA LYS A 58 -12.13 -11.20 -12.92
C LYS A 58 -13.27 -10.22 -13.17
N SER A 59 -13.67 -9.44 -12.18
CA SER A 59 -14.76 -8.46 -12.30
C SER A 59 -14.41 -7.23 -13.14
N GLY A 60 -13.14 -7.04 -13.52
CA GLY A 60 -12.66 -5.88 -14.27
C GLY A 60 -12.38 -4.64 -13.42
N VAL A 61 -12.80 -4.60 -12.15
CA VAL A 61 -12.54 -3.48 -11.23
C VAL A 61 -11.32 -3.81 -10.36
N SER A 62 -10.27 -3.02 -10.49
CA SER A 62 -8.99 -3.23 -9.78
C SER A 62 -8.97 -2.59 -8.40
N SER A 63 -9.59 -1.43 -8.24
CA SER A 63 -9.69 -0.70 -6.97
C SER A 63 -10.84 -1.24 -6.11
N THR A 64 -10.67 -1.20 -4.79
CA THR A 64 -11.63 -1.83 -3.87
C THR A 64 -12.12 -0.81 -2.85
N ALA A 65 -13.40 -0.43 -2.92
CA ALA A 65 -14.07 0.32 -1.87
C ALA A 65 -14.25 -0.55 -0.62
N SER A 66 -14.39 0.08 0.56
CA SER A 66 -14.63 -0.67 1.81
C SER A 66 -16.01 -1.34 1.86
N THR A 67 -16.97 -0.86 1.07
CA THR A 67 -18.32 -1.42 0.89
C THR A 67 -18.43 -2.45 -0.24
N ASP A 68 -17.33 -2.84 -0.85
CA ASP A 68 -17.29 -3.76 -1.98
C ASP A 68 -17.89 -5.12 -1.60
N LYS A 69 -18.94 -5.52 -2.30
CA LYS A 69 -19.69 -6.77 -2.06
C LYS A 69 -18.87 -8.05 -2.30
N ARG A 70 -17.70 -7.92 -2.95
CA ARG A 70 -16.77 -9.04 -3.14
C ARG A 70 -15.99 -9.39 -1.88
N ILE A 71 -15.97 -8.52 -0.86
CA ILE A 71 -15.29 -8.76 0.41
C ILE A 71 -16.10 -9.75 1.25
N THR A 72 -15.47 -10.83 1.72
CA THR A 72 -16.14 -11.81 2.59
C THR A 72 -16.31 -11.27 4.02
N PRO A 73 -17.20 -11.83 4.85
CA PRO A 73 -17.34 -11.43 6.26
C PRO A 73 -16.01 -11.50 7.03
N VAL A 74 -15.26 -12.60 6.89
CA VAL A 74 -13.90 -12.72 7.46
C VAL A 74 -12.94 -11.73 6.79
N GLY A 75 -13.14 -11.47 5.49
CA GLY A 75 -12.37 -10.52 4.72
C GLY A 75 -12.43 -9.08 5.25
N HIS A 76 -13.59 -8.61 5.72
CA HIS A 76 -13.71 -7.29 6.36
C HIS A 76 -12.84 -7.19 7.62
N PHE A 77 -12.83 -8.22 8.46
CA PHE A 77 -11.95 -8.29 9.64
C PHE A 77 -10.46 -8.27 9.23
N ILE A 78 -10.08 -9.11 8.27
CA ILE A 78 -8.71 -9.21 7.75
C ILE A 78 -8.22 -7.85 7.25
N ARG A 79 -9.02 -7.16 6.42
CA ARG A 79 -8.67 -5.86 5.82
C ARG A 79 -8.60 -4.75 6.87
N ARG A 80 -9.52 -4.75 7.84
CA ARG A 80 -9.54 -3.78 8.94
C ARG A 80 -8.24 -3.77 9.73
N TYR A 81 -7.67 -4.95 10.01
CA TYR A 81 -6.44 -5.11 10.79
C TYR A 81 -5.20 -5.33 9.94
N LYS A 82 -5.29 -5.19 8.60
CA LYS A 82 -4.19 -5.37 7.65
C LYS A 82 -3.52 -6.76 7.73
N ILE A 83 -4.25 -7.77 8.20
CA ILE A 83 -3.74 -9.14 8.36
C ILE A 83 -3.40 -9.74 6.99
N ASP A 84 -4.12 -9.33 5.92
CA ASP A 84 -3.85 -9.75 4.55
C ASP A 84 -2.44 -9.35 4.06
N GLU A 85 -1.89 -8.29 4.62
CA GLU A 85 -0.57 -7.79 4.23
C GLU A 85 0.58 -8.48 5.00
N LEU A 86 0.31 -9.08 6.16
CA LEU A 86 1.33 -9.79 6.95
C LEU A 86 1.92 -10.99 6.20
N THR A 87 1.15 -11.64 5.35
CA THR A 87 1.63 -12.75 4.51
C THR A 87 2.68 -12.33 3.48
N GLN A 88 2.80 -11.02 3.17
CA GLN A 88 3.83 -10.48 2.29
C GLN A 88 5.25 -10.58 2.88
N LEU A 89 5.39 -10.83 4.19
CA LEU A 89 6.68 -11.19 4.80
C LEU A 89 7.32 -12.39 4.10
N TRP A 90 6.52 -13.29 3.51
CA TRP A 90 6.99 -14.37 2.66
C TRP A 90 7.68 -13.86 1.37
N ASN A 91 7.16 -12.78 0.77
CA ASN A 91 7.80 -12.13 -0.38
C ASN A 91 9.11 -11.44 0.02
N VAL A 92 9.19 -10.89 1.25
CA VAL A 92 10.44 -10.32 1.77
C VAL A 92 11.48 -11.41 1.99
N LEU A 93 11.10 -12.58 2.55
CA LEU A 93 11.98 -13.75 2.67
C LEU A 93 12.53 -14.20 1.33
N LYS A 94 11.67 -14.26 0.30
CA LYS A 94 12.05 -14.60 -1.08
C LYS A 94 12.88 -13.54 -1.79
N GLY A 95 13.04 -12.36 -1.19
CA GLY A 95 13.80 -11.26 -1.76
C GLY A 95 13.08 -10.49 -2.88
N ASN A 96 11.77 -10.75 -3.11
CA ASN A 96 10.95 -10.01 -4.06
C ASN A 96 10.55 -8.62 -3.53
N MET A 97 10.43 -8.47 -2.21
CA MET A 97 10.01 -7.27 -1.52
C MET A 97 10.97 -6.91 -0.37
N THR A 98 10.80 -5.71 0.18
CA THR A 98 11.38 -5.22 1.44
C THR A 98 10.26 -4.98 2.46
N LEU A 99 10.62 -4.70 3.71
CA LEU A 99 9.64 -4.26 4.72
C LEU A 99 9.12 -2.86 4.36
N VAL A 100 10.03 -1.95 4.05
CA VAL A 100 9.71 -0.56 3.71
C VAL A 100 10.10 -0.27 2.26
N GLY A 101 9.22 0.35 1.52
CA GLY A 101 9.39 0.69 0.10
C GLY A 101 8.06 0.97 -0.59
N PRO A 102 8.10 1.49 -1.83
CA PRO A 102 6.91 1.75 -2.63
C PRO A 102 6.03 0.51 -2.80
N ARG A 103 4.72 0.68 -2.71
CA ARG A 103 3.78 -0.43 -2.88
C ARG A 103 3.79 -0.94 -4.33
N PRO A 104 3.90 -2.26 -4.57
CA PRO A 104 3.96 -2.79 -5.93
C PRO A 104 2.61 -2.66 -6.64
N GLN A 105 2.64 -2.20 -7.89
CA GLN A 105 1.46 -2.02 -8.73
C GLN A 105 1.22 -3.20 -9.67
N VAL A 106 0.01 -3.29 -10.21
CA VAL A 106 -0.32 -4.16 -11.35
C VAL A 106 0.34 -3.65 -12.62
N GLN A 107 0.50 -4.52 -13.63
CA GLN A 107 1.14 -4.13 -14.90
C GLN A 107 0.45 -2.92 -15.54
N ALA A 108 -0.87 -2.92 -15.66
CA ALA A 108 -1.63 -1.80 -16.22
C ALA A 108 -1.38 -0.47 -15.48
N GLY A 109 -1.18 -0.52 -14.15
CA GLY A 109 -0.81 0.67 -13.37
C GLY A 109 0.59 1.18 -13.69
N VAL A 110 1.54 0.27 -13.92
CA VAL A 110 2.92 0.62 -14.30
C VAL A 110 2.99 1.14 -15.74
N ASP A 111 2.19 0.58 -16.63
CA ASP A 111 2.11 1.05 -18.04
C ASP A 111 1.63 2.50 -18.13
N ALA A 112 0.83 2.93 -17.17
CA ALA A 112 0.34 4.31 -17.03
C ALA A 112 1.31 5.25 -16.26
N TYR A 113 2.50 4.79 -15.87
CA TYR A 113 3.48 5.60 -15.15
C TYR A 113 4.06 6.70 -16.03
N THR A 114 4.18 7.88 -15.44
CA THR A 114 4.98 8.99 -16.03
C THR A 114 6.48 8.65 -15.98
N SER A 115 7.30 9.50 -16.60
CA SER A 115 8.76 9.35 -16.52
C SER A 115 9.26 9.34 -15.08
N LEU A 116 8.74 10.24 -14.22
CA LEU A 116 9.12 10.30 -12.79
C LEU A 116 8.58 9.11 -11.98
N GLU A 117 7.35 8.67 -12.24
CA GLU A 117 6.82 7.50 -11.54
C GLU A 117 7.59 6.21 -11.84
N ARG A 118 8.31 6.12 -12.98
CA ARG A 118 9.16 4.98 -13.30
C ARG A 118 10.33 4.80 -12.33
N ASP A 119 10.73 5.85 -11.63
CA ASP A 119 11.77 5.79 -10.60
C ASP A 119 11.35 4.91 -9.42
N LEU A 120 10.03 4.75 -9.18
CA LEU A 120 9.51 3.78 -8.21
C LEU A 120 9.96 2.34 -8.49
N LEU A 121 10.33 2.03 -9.73
CA LEU A 121 10.80 0.69 -10.13
C LEU A 121 12.30 0.47 -9.90
N PHE A 122 13.07 1.49 -9.52
CA PHE A 122 14.51 1.32 -9.25
C PHE A 122 14.79 0.63 -7.91
N VAL A 123 13.84 0.65 -7.00
CA VAL A 123 13.95 -0.01 -5.69
C VAL A 123 13.06 -1.25 -5.61
N LYS A 124 13.31 -2.12 -4.63
CA LYS A 124 12.39 -3.21 -4.34
C LYS A 124 11.10 -2.64 -3.73
N PRO A 125 9.92 -3.14 -4.13
CA PRO A 125 8.68 -2.75 -3.49
C PRO A 125 8.64 -3.18 -2.03
N GLY A 126 7.92 -2.41 -1.20
CA GLY A 126 7.75 -2.65 0.23
C GLY A 126 6.35 -3.06 0.64
N ILE A 127 6.23 -3.48 1.90
CA ILE A 127 4.93 -3.71 2.56
C ILE A 127 4.33 -2.37 2.97
N THR A 128 5.15 -1.46 3.48
CA THR A 128 4.75 -0.12 3.94
C THR A 128 5.72 0.96 3.47
N ASP A 129 5.24 2.19 3.46
CA ASP A 129 5.98 3.43 3.22
C ASP A 129 5.14 4.63 3.73
N PHE A 130 5.55 5.87 3.48
CA PHE A 130 4.73 7.05 3.76
C PHE A 130 3.34 6.96 3.13
N ALA A 131 3.27 6.55 1.85
CA ALA A 131 2.03 6.48 1.09
C ALA A 131 1.03 5.47 1.69
N SER A 132 1.51 4.31 2.13
CA SER A 132 0.71 3.27 2.75
C SER A 132 0.06 3.72 4.06
N ILE A 133 0.76 4.56 4.84
CA ILE A 133 0.27 5.11 6.11
C ILE A 133 -0.73 6.24 5.83
N VAL A 134 -0.36 7.21 4.98
CA VAL A 134 -1.18 8.39 4.67
C VAL A 134 -2.50 8.01 4.01
N PHE A 135 -2.48 7.02 3.11
CA PHE A 135 -3.65 6.50 2.39
C PHE A 135 -4.17 5.17 2.96
N SER A 136 -3.97 4.93 4.26
CA SER A 136 -4.49 3.72 4.92
C SER A 136 -6.02 3.60 4.86
N ASP A 137 -6.73 4.70 4.60
CA ASP A 137 -8.18 4.81 4.40
C ASP A 137 -8.62 4.76 2.93
N GLU A 138 -7.78 4.26 2.01
CA GLU A 138 -8.06 4.18 0.57
C GLU A 138 -9.46 3.63 0.27
N GLY A 139 -9.86 2.53 0.91
CA GLY A 139 -11.18 1.94 0.72
C GLY A 139 -12.32 2.90 1.05
N ARG A 140 -12.16 3.78 2.06
CA ARG A 140 -13.17 4.80 2.41
C ARG A 140 -13.22 5.95 1.41
N ILE A 141 -12.07 6.36 0.86
CA ILE A 141 -12.04 7.38 -0.19
C ILE A 141 -12.82 6.94 -1.42
N LEU A 142 -12.88 5.63 -1.66
CA LEU A 142 -13.50 5.03 -2.84
C LEU A 142 -14.97 4.62 -2.63
N GLU A 143 -15.53 4.71 -1.39
CA GLU A 143 -16.88 4.20 -1.07
C GLU A 143 -17.98 4.78 -1.96
N ASP A 144 -18.00 6.10 -2.10
CA ASP A 144 -19.10 6.81 -2.79
C ASP A 144 -18.73 7.24 -4.21
N GLN A 145 -17.69 6.61 -4.80
CA GLN A 145 -17.23 6.97 -6.14
C GLN A 145 -17.96 6.15 -7.20
N ALA A 146 -18.46 6.83 -8.23
CA ALA A 146 -19.15 6.18 -9.35
C ALA A 146 -18.23 5.17 -10.08
N ASP A 147 -16.95 5.50 -10.23
CA ASP A 147 -15.91 4.63 -10.77
C ASP A 147 -14.69 4.64 -9.84
N PRO A 148 -14.47 3.57 -9.05
CA PRO A 148 -13.35 3.48 -8.11
C PRO A 148 -11.97 3.54 -8.78
N ASP A 149 -11.83 3.05 -10.01
CA ASP A 149 -10.54 3.05 -10.71
C ASP A 149 -10.18 4.46 -11.22
N ILE A 150 -11.16 5.22 -11.71
CA ILE A 150 -10.97 6.64 -12.08
C ILE A 150 -10.63 7.45 -10.82
N ALA A 151 -11.43 7.29 -9.76
CA ALA A 151 -11.21 7.99 -8.49
C ALA A 151 -9.84 7.68 -7.89
N TYR A 152 -9.41 6.42 -7.92
CA TYR A 152 -8.07 6.03 -7.50
C TYR A 152 -6.98 6.79 -8.27
N ASN A 153 -7.09 6.82 -9.60
CA ASN A 153 -6.10 7.47 -10.45
C ASN A 153 -6.05 8.99 -10.27
N GLN A 154 -7.16 9.64 -9.93
CA GLN A 154 -7.24 11.09 -9.77
C GLN A 154 -6.92 11.57 -8.35
N LEU A 155 -7.38 10.85 -7.32
CA LEU A 155 -7.36 11.29 -5.93
C LEU A 155 -6.25 10.63 -5.11
N ILE A 156 -5.90 9.38 -5.40
CA ILE A 156 -5.03 8.57 -4.54
C ILE A 156 -3.65 8.38 -5.16
N ARG A 157 -3.59 7.88 -6.40
CA ARG A 157 -2.33 7.54 -7.07
C ARG A 157 -1.33 8.68 -7.09
N PRO A 158 -1.68 9.94 -7.45
CA PRO A 158 -0.72 11.03 -7.52
C PRO A 158 -0.05 11.30 -6.16
N GLY A 159 -0.84 11.32 -5.10
CA GLY A 159 -0.33 11.50 -3.74
C GLY A 159 0.55 10.34 -3.27
N LYS A 160 0.16 9.11 -3.59
CA LYS A 160 0.99 7.93 -3.30
C LYS A 160 2.32 7.98 -4.03
N SER A 161 2.32 8.31 -5.30
CA SER A 161 3.54 8.39 -6.11
C SER A 161 4.51 9.43 -5.55
N ILE A 162 4.04 10.64 -5.21
CA ILE A 162 4.86 11.69 -4.61
C ILE A 162 5.49 11.23 -3.29
N LEU A 163 4.68 10.67 -2.38
CA LEU A 163 5.15 10.22 -1.07
C LEU A 163 6.15 9.04 -1.18
N SER A 164 5.93 8.15 -2.14
CA SER A 164 6.84 7.02 -2.37
C SER A 164 8.15 7.46 -3.02
N LEU A 165 8.13 8.46 -3.93
CA LEU A 165 9.34 9.06 -4.48
C LEU A 165 10.14 9.76 -3.38
N LEU A 166 9.48 10.54 -2.53
CA LEU A 166 10.13 11.20 -1.39
C LEU A 166 10.75 10.19 -0.40
N TYR A 167 10.12 9.02 -0.21
CA TYR A 167 10.72 7.94 0.55
C TYR A 167 12.03 7.44 -0.10
N ILE A 168 12.03 7.23 -1.42
CA ILE A 168 13.22 6.75 -2.14
C ILE A 168 14.39 7.71 -2.00
N GLU A 169 14.14 9.02 -2.08
CA GLU A 169 15.15 10.07 -1.95
C GLU A 169 15.78 10.10 -0.54
N ASN A 170 14.99 9.78 0.49
CA ASN A 170 15.38 9.89 1.89
C ASN A 170 15.57 8.54 2.59
N GLN A 171 15.59 7.43 1.84
CA GLN A 171 15.65 6.08 2.42
C GLN A 171 16.87 5.90 3.33
N SER A 172 16.61 5.38 4.52
CA SER A 172 17.62 5.04 5.51
C SER A 172 17.10 4.01 6.50
N VAL A 173 17.97 3.24 7.12
CA VAL A 173 17.56 2.24 8.13
C VAL A 173 16.77 2.88 9.27
N CYS A 174 17.16 4.09 9.69
CA CYS A 174 16.44 4.83 10.74
C CYS A 174 15.01 5.19 10.28
N LEU A 175 14.84 5.66 9.05
CA LEU A 175 13.53 5.95 8.47
C LEU A 175 12.69 4.68 8.35
N ASP A 176 13.26 3.58 7.88
CA ASP A 176 12.57 2.30 7.76
C ASP A 176 12.02 1.83 9.11
N ILE A 177 12.82 1.89 10.17
CA ILE A 177 12.38 1.54 11.52
C ILE A 177 11.22 2.43 11.96
N LYS A 178 11.33 3.75 11.78
CA LYS A 178 10.26 4.70 12.12
C LYS A 178 8.96 4.38 11.36
N LEU A 179 9.04 4.12 10.06
CA LEU A 179 7.88 3.79 9.22
C LEU A 179 7.24 2.45 9.59
N CYS A 180 8.03 1.43 9.95
CA CYS A 180 7.52 0.17 10.49
C CYS A 180 6.71 0.39 11.77
N PHE A 181 7.21 1.20 12.71
CA PHE A 181 6.47 1.54 13.94
C PHE A 181 5.19 2.32 13.63
N LEU A 182 5.25 3.31 12.74
CA LEU A 182 4.08 4.11 12.36
C LEU A 182 3.03 3.26 11.62
N ALA A 183 3.44 2.27 10.84
CA ALA A 183 2.50 1.34 10.19
C ALA A 183 1.72 0.51 11.23
N VAL A 184 2.36 0.06 12.31
CA VAL A 184 1.67 -0.61 13.43
C VAL A 184 0.74 0.36 14.16
N ILE A 185 1.20 1.58 14.45
CA ILE A 185 0.38 2.63 15.08
C ILE A 185 -0.85 2.95 14.21
N ALA A 186 -0.72 2.95 12.88
CA ALA A 186 -1.81 3.26 11.96
C ALA A 186 -2.99 2.27 12.06
N ILE A 187 -2.72 1.02 12.46
CA ILE A 187 -3.76 0.01 12.70
C ILE A 187 -4.59 0.37 13.95
N LEU A 188 -3.95 0.95 14.96
CA LEU A 188 -4.58 1.28 16.26
C LEU A 188 -5.13 2.71 16.27
N SER A 189 -4.40 3.65 15.70
CA SER A 189 -4.74 5.07 15.65
C SER A 189 -4.14 5.74 14.42
N ARG A 190 -4.96 5.88 13.37
CA ARG A 190 -4.57 6.58 12.15
C ARG A 190 -4.09 8.01 12.41
N GLU A 191 -4.77 8.72 13.32
CA GLU A 191 -4.43 10.10 13.65
C GLU A 191 -3.00 10.22 14.22
N LYS A 192 -2.63 9.36 15.17
CA LYS A 192 -1.27 9.33 15.74
C LYS A 192 -0.23 8.96 14.69
N ALA A 193 -0.55 8.04 13.79
CA ALA A 193 0.35 7.67 12.70
C ALA A 193 0.57 8.84 11.72
N LEU A 194 -0.49 9.55 11.34
CA LEU A 194 -0.39 10.74 10.48
C LEU A 194 0.44 11.85 11.14
N ALA A 195 0.26 12.09 12.44
CA ALA A 195 1.07 13.05 13.18
C ALA A 195 2.56 12.66 13.18
N GLY A 196 2.85 11.36 13.34
CA GLY A 196 4.22 10.83 13.23
C GLY A 196 4.82 11.01 11.84
N VAL A 197 4.05 10.73 10.78
CA VAL A 197 4.46 10.96 9.38
C VAL A 197 4.75 12.45 9.16
N GLN A 198 3.86 13.34 9.62
CA GLN A 198 4.04 14.79 9.51
C GLN A 198 5.36 15.25 10.10
N LYS A 199 5.69 14.78 11.31
CA LYS A 199 6.96 15.13 11.96
C LYS A 199 8.15 14.70 11.12
N ILE A 200 8.14 13.48 10.59
CA ILE A 200 9.25 13.00 9.75
C ILE A 200 9.34 13.83 8.46
N LEU A 201 8.21 14.14 7.80
CA LEU A 201 8.20 14.94 6.59
C LEU A 201 8.72 16.37 6.83
N GLN A 202 8.43 16.97 7.99
CA GLN A 202 9.00 18.26 8.41
C GLN A 202 10.52 18.17 8.64
N ASP A 203 10.99 17.10 9.32
CA ASP A 203 12.41 16.88 9.60
C ASP A 203 13.23 16.76 8.30
N ILE A 204 12.68 16.13 7.26
CA ILE A 204 13.31 16.00 5.93
C ILE A 204 13.04 17.20 5.01
N LYS A 205 12.38 18.26 5.51
CA LYS A 205 12.03 19.47 4.77
C LYS A 205 11.22 19.20 3.50
N ALA A 206 10.24 18.28 3.59
CA ALA A 206 9.34 17.98 2.47
C ALA A 206 8.59 19.24 2.00
N PRO A 207 8.27 19.37 0.70
CA PRO A 207 7.51 20.47 0.15
C PRO A 207 6.18 20.69 0.85
N ASP A 208 5.71 21.96 0.96
CA ASP A 208 4.50 22.33 1.68
C ASP A 208 3.25 21.63 1.19
N ASP A 209 3.14 21.39 -0.12
CA ASP A 209 2.02 20.68 -0.73
C ASP A 209 2.00 19.18 -0.32
N VAL A 210 3.17 18.57 -0.09
CA VAL A 210 3.29 17.21 0.44
C VAL A 210 2.95 17.17 1.93
N LEU A 211 3.40 18.17 2.70
CA LEU A 211 3.04 18.32 4.10
C LEU A 211 1.52 18.48 4.26
N TRP A 212 0.92 19.31 3.42
CA TRP A 212 -0.53 19.50 3.39
C TRP A 212 -1.27 18.19 3.01
N LEU A 213 -0.83 17.51 1.98
CA LEU A 213 -1.39 16.22 1.54
C LEU A 213 -1.36 15.18 2.67
N ALA A 214 -0.25 15.06 3.37
CA ALA A 214 -0.04 14.05 4.40
C ALA A 214 -0.85 14.33 5.69
N GLN A 215 -1.32 15.56 5.92
CA GLN A 215 -2.20 15.89 7.05
C GLN A 215 -3.57 15.21 6.95
N ARG A 216 -4.06 14.99 5.74
CA ARG A 216 -5.38 14.38 5.50
C ARG A 216 -6.53 15.07 6.24
N LYS A 217 -6.42 16.39 6.48
CA LYS A 217 -7.44 17.19 7.16
C LYS A 217 -8.54 17.70 6.23
N GLN A 218 -8.27 17.73 4.92
CA GLN A 218 -9.21 18.19 3.90
C GLN A 218 -9.51 17.07 2.90
N ALA A 219 -10.61 17.23 2.17
CA ALA A 219 -10.95 16.34 1.09
C ALA A 219 -9.85 16.34 0.01
N LEU A 220 -9.59 15.18 -0.57
CA LEU A 220 -8.69 15.07 -1.72
C LEU A 220 -9.33 15.72 -2.93
N VAL A 221 -8.50 16.42 -3.70
CA VAL A 221 -8.88 16.99 -5.00
C VAL A 221 -8.11 16.29 -6.11
N PRO A 222 -8.72 16.12 -7.29
CA PRO A 222 -8.03 15.57 -8.46
C PRO A 222 -6.76 16.37 -8.77
N ARG A 223 -5.66 15.65 -8.98
CA ARG A 223 -4.37 16.21 -9.37
C ARG A 223 -3.66 15.32 -10.37
N PRO A 224 -2.80 15.88 -11.24
CA PRO A 224 -1.97 15.05 -12.11
C PRO A 224 -0.92 14.28 -11.30
N PRO A 225 -0.48 13.10 -11.77
CA PRO A 225 0.64 12.39 -11.19
C PRO A 225 1.94 13.18 -11.37
N PRO A 226 2.99 12.93 -10.55
CA PRO A 226 4.28 13.61 -10.68
C PRO A 226 4.84 13.41 -12.10
N GLY A 227 5.32 14.51 -12.71
CA GLY A 227 5.77 14.51 -14.12
C GLY A 227 4.66 14.49 -15.16
N GLY A 228 3.37 14.56 -14.75
CA GLY A 228 2.24 14.71 -15.67
C GLY A 228 2.14 16.11 -16.25
N VAL A 229 1.43 16.24 -17.39
CA VAL A 229 1.20 17.54 -18.06
C VAL A 229 0.46 18.47 -17.07
N GLY A 230 1.08 19.62 -16.75
CA GLY A 230 0.53 20.61 -15.82
C GLY A 230 1.30 20.78 -14.51
N GLN A 231 2.23 19.91 -14.16
CA GLN A 231 3.18 20.15 -13.06
C GLN A 231 4.50 20.70 -13.62
N ARG A 232 4.87 21.93 -13.21
CA ARG A 232 6.28 22.34 -13.27
C ARG A 232 7.03 21.45 -12.29
N PRO A 233 8.22 20.89 -12.65
CA PRO A 233 9.07 20.23 -11.67
C PRO A 233 9.37 21.26 -10.58
N SER A 234 8.97 20.97 -9.32
CA SER A 234 9.55 21.67 -8.18
C SER A 234 11.05 21.41 -8.23
N PRO A 235 11.91 22.41 -8.09
CA PRO A 235 13.34 22.17 -7.99
C PRO A 235 13.57 21.27 -6.78
N LEU A 236 14.20 20.12 -7.02
CA LEU A 236 14.71 19.18 -6.03
C LEU A 236 15.82 19.82 -5.19
#